data_61ca250c41707986e4e0ac48a4079521
#
_entry.id   61ca250c41707986e4e0ac48a4079521
#
_cell.length_a   1.000
_cell.length_b   1.000
_cell.length_c   1.000
_cell.angle_alpha   90.00
_cell.angle_beta   90.00
_cell.angle_gamma   90.00
#
_symmetry.space_group_name_H-M   'P 1'
#
loop_
_entity.id
_entity.type
_entity.pdbx_description
1 polymer ?
#
loop_
_entity_poly.entity_id
_entity_poly.type
_entity_poly.pdbx_seq_one_letter_code
_entity_poly.pdbx_strand_id
1 'polypeptide(L)'
;MTVPESKGAAHTSEPFAITLEVGSSLANETGSWRTERPVYVHNLPPCNKACPAGENIQEWLYHAEEGDYEAAWREIMVNNPLPATMGRVCYHPCETACNRGQVDEAVGINAIERFLGDKAIAEGWTVPLLQEETGKKVLIVGAGPSGLSAAYHLRRAGHTAVSYTHLRAHET
;
A
#
# COMPACT_ATOMS: atom_id res chain seq x y z
N MET A 1 4.14 10.85 -4.93
CA MET A 1 4.58 10.49 -6.28
C MET A 1 3.62 11.12 -7.27
N THR A 2 4.05 12.14 -7.94
CA THR A 2 3.29 12.78 -9.02
C THR A 2 3.46 11.93 -10.26
N VAL A 3 2.36 11.38 -10.75
CA VAL A 3 2.32 10.69 -12.04
C VAL A 3 2.69 11.74 -13.10
N PRO A 4 3.68 11.50 -13.96
CA PRO A 4 3.99 12.43 -15.03
C PRO A 4 2.79 12.49 -15.99
N GLU A 5 2.25 13.68 -16.21
CA GLU A 5 1.30 13.92 -17.29
C GLU A 5 1.96 13.51 -18.62
N SER A 6 1.42 12.47 -19.22
CA SER A 6 1.79 12.11 -20.59
C SER A 6 1.34 13.25 -21.50
N LYS A 7 2.29 14.05 -21.96
CA LYS A 7 2.06 14.99 -23.06
C LYS A 7 1.45 14.20 -24.20
N GLY A 8 0.19 14.50 -24.50
CA GLY A 8 -0.54 13.92 -25.61
C GLY A 8 0.28 14.04 -26.89
N ALA A 9 0.67 12.91 -27.45
CA ALA A 9 1.19 12.86 -28.79
C ALA A 9 0.08 13.40 -29.70
N ALA A 10 0.41 14.42 -30.50
CA ALA A 10 -0.48 14.94 -31.52
C ALA A 10 -0.91 13.75 -32.37
N HIS A 11 -2.18 13.41 -32.29
CA HIS A 11 -2.80 12.38 -33.13
C HIS A 11 -2.77 12.89 -34.55
N THR A 12 -1.86 12.40 -35.37
CA THR A 12 -2.01 12.45 -36.80
C THR A 12 -3.25 11.60 -37.11
N SER A 13 -4.29 12.25 -37.63
CA SER A 13 -5.53 11.58 -38.02
C SER A 13 -5.28 10.77 -39.30
N GLU A 14 -4.57 9.62 -39.13
CA GLU A 14 -4.61 8.65 -40.22
C GLU A 14 -5.97 7.96 -40.19
N PRO A 15 -6.71 7.99 -41.30
CA PRO A 15 -8.00 7.34 -41.38
C PRO A 15 -7.80 5.81 -41.19
N PHE A 16 -8.60 5.20 -40.33
CA PHE A 16 -8.66 3.75 -40.30
C PHE A 16 -9.03 3.22 -41.69
N ALA A 17 -8.30 2.18 -42.11
CA ALA A 17 -8.43 1.61 -43.48
C ALA A 17 -9.84 1.14 -43.87
N ILE A 18 -10.81 1.22 -42.98
CA ILE A 18 -12.20 0.76 -43.19
C ILE A 18 -13.18 1.93 -43.27
N THR A 19 -12.76 3.19 -43.07
CA THR A 19 -13.64 4.35 -43.15
C THR A 19 -13.40 5.11 -44.45
N LEU A 20 -14.44 5.26 -45.24
CA LEU A 20 -14.37 5.95 -46.53
C LEU A 20 -14.01 7.45 -46.41
N GLU A 21 -14.44 8.10 -45.33
CA GLU A 21 -14.08 9.48 -45.04
C GLU A 21 -13.98 9.72 -43.55
N VAL A 22 -13.03 10.57 -43.12
CA VAL A 22 -12.92 11.02 -41.74
C VAL A 22 -14.18 11.83 -41.39
N GLY A 23 -14.96 11.33 -40.44
CA GLY A 23 -16.21 11.97 -40.02
C GLY A 23 -17.49 11.31 -40.54
N SER A 24 -17.41 10.40 -41.53
CA SER A 24 -18.61 9.74 -42.09
C SER A 24 -19.38 8.91 -41.02
N SER A 25 -18.71 8.38 -40.04
CA SER A 25 -19.33 7.63 -38.92
C SER A 25 -19.71 8.52 -37.72
N LEU A 26 -19.34 9.81 -37.72
CA LEU A 26 -19.84 10.77 -36.74
C LEU A 26 -21.35 11.04 -36.95
N ALA A 27 -21.83 10.91 -38.19
CA ALA A 27 -23.25 11.00 -38.51
C ALA A 27 -24.09 9.89 -37.86
N ASN A 28 -23.47 8.79 -37.44
CA ASN A 28 -24.14 7.66 -36.81
C ASN A 28 -24.23 7.78 -35.28
N GLU A 29 -23.91 8.94 -34.72
CA GLU A 29 -23.95 9.18 -33.27
C GLU A 29 -23.26 8.07 -32.42
N THR A 30 -22.16 7.53 -32.90
CA THR A 30 -21.42 6.42 -32.27
C THR A 30 -20.66 6.82 -31.00
N GLY A 31 -20.87 8.08 -30.53
CA GLY A 31 -20.23 8.64 -29.37
C GLY A 31 -18.76 9.01 -29.55
N SER A 32 -18.09 9.33 -28.45
CA SER A 32 -16.72 9.82 -28.45
C SER A 32 -15.65 8.70 -28.60
N TRP A 33 -16.03 7.46 -28.68
CA TRP A 33 -15.15 6.28 -28.71
C TRP A 33 -14.16 6.24 -29.89
N ARG A 34 -14.41 7.03 -30.91
CA ARG A 34 -13.48 7.18 -32.05
C ARG A 34 -12.29 8.09 -31.73
N THR A 35 -12.50 9.05 -30.85
CA THR A 35 -11.52 10.07 -30.49
C THR A 35 -10.95 9.86 -29.09
N GLU A 36 -11.58 9.03 -28.29
CA GLU A 36 -11.19 8.72 -26.93
C GLU A 36 -10.69 7.27 -26.83
N ARG A 37 -9.58 7.08 -26.13
CA ARG A 37 -9.11 5.74 -25.78
C ARG A 37 -9.52 5.43 -24.36
N PRO A 38 -10.02 4.21 -24.09
CA PRO A 38 -10.22 3.79 -22.71
C PRO A 38 -8.86 3.77 -21.99
N VAL A 39 -8.79 4.48 -20.89
CA VAL A 39 -7.62 4.45 -20.00
C VAL A 39 -7.91 3.46 -18.89
N TYR A 40 -7.01 2.50 -18.75
CA TYR A 40 -7.10 1.55 -17.64
C TYR A 40 -6.73 2.28 -16.34
N VAL A 41 -7.70 2.52 -15.50
CA VAL A 41 -7.45 3.08 -14.16
C VAL A 41 -7.38 1.92 -13.18
N HIS A 42 -6.20 1.69 -12.61
CA HIS A 42 -6.04 0.76 -11.51
C HIS A 42 -6.79 1.29 -10.29
N ASN A 43 -7.98 0.78 -10.07
CA ASN A 43 -8.68 1.01 -8.82
C ASN A 43 -8.18 -0.02 -7.81
N LEU A 44 -7.39 0.44 -6.86
CA LEU A 44 -7.08 -0.37 -5.69
C LEU A 44 -8.37 -0.74 -4.95
N PRO A 45 -8.44 -1.92 -4.33
CA PRO A 45 -9.61 -2.30 -3.54
C PRO A 45 -9.85 -1.27 -2.44
N PRO A 46 -11.10 -1.05 -2.04
CA PRO A 46 -11.44 -0.01 -1.05
C PRO A 46 -10.68 -0.16 0.27
N CYS A 47 -10.38 -1.38 0.69
CA CYS A 47 -9.59 -1.64 1.90
C CYS A 47 -8.17 -1.05 1.81
N ASN A 48 -7.46 -1.25 0.69
CA ASN A 48 -6.13 -0.66 0.48
C ASN A 48 -6.19 0.87 0.53
N LYS A 49 -7.22 1.44 -0.14
CA LYS A 49 -7.39 2.90 -0.21
C LYS A 49 -7.76 3.51 1.16
N ALA A 50 -8.48 2.77 1.98
CA ALA A 50 -8.90 3.23 3.30
C ALA A 50 -7.84 3.06 4.39
N CYS A 51 -6.79 2.26 4.14
CA CYS A 51 -5.72 2.05 5.12
C CYS A 51 -4.86 3.31 5.27
N PRO A 52 -4.76 3.91 6.48
CA PRO A 52 -3.92 5.08 6.69
C PRO A 52 -2.43 4.81 6.54
N ALA A 53 -2.00 3.57 6.76
CA ALA A 53 -0.61 3.14 6.57
C ALA A 53 -0.28 2.89 5.10
N GLY A 54 -1.29 2.82 4.22
CA GLY A 54 -1.10 2.52 2.80
C GLY A 54 -0.70 1.08 2.52
N GLU A 55 -1.11 0.15 3.36
CA GLU A 55 -0.83 -1.27 3.18
C GLU A 55 -1.48 -1.83 1.91
N ASN A 56 -0.78 -2.74 1.25
CA ASN A 56 -1.34 -3.53 0.16
C ASN A 56 -2.10 -4.74 0.72
N ILE A 57 -3.27 -4.47 1.30
CA ILE A 57 -4.08 -5.46 2.01
C ILE A 57 -4.45 -6.63 1.11
N GLN A 58 -4.74 -6.36 -0.14
CA GLN A 58 -5.11 -7.40 -1.10
C GLN A 58 -3.98 -8.43 -1.28
N GLU A 59 -2.75 -7.97 -1.38
CA GLU A 59 -1.62 -8.84 -1.65
C GLU A 59 -1.25 -9.70 -0.45
N TRP A 60 -1.17 -9.10 0.74
CA TRP A 60 -0.84 -9.90 1.90
C TRP A 60 -1.99 -10.86 2.32
N LEU A 61 -3.26 -10.51 2.04
CA LEU A 61 -4.37 -11.45 2.20
C LEU A 61 -4.28 -12.62 1.22
N TYR A 62 -3.86 -12.36 -0.01
CA TYR A 62 -3.63 -13.41 -1.00
C TYR A 62 -2.55 -14.41 -0.51
N HIS A 63 -1.41 -13.91 -0.04
CA HIS A 63 -0.40 -14.79 0.54
C HIS A 63 -0.90 -15.55 1.77
N ALA A 64 -1.71 -14.92 2.60
CA ALA A 64 -2.30 -15.58 3.76
C ALA A 64 -3.29 -16.69 3.36
N GLU A 65 -4.06 -16.51 2.30
CA GLU A 65 -4.98 -17.50 1.73
C GLU A 65 -4.21 -18.72 1.20
N GLU A 66 -3.09 -18.49 0.51
CA GLU A 66 -2.21 -19.57 0.03
C GLU A 66 -1.46 -20.30 1.16
N GLY A 67 -1.56 -19.80 2.40
CA GLY A 67 -0.87 -20.36 3.56
C GLY A 67 0.59 -19.91 3.71
N ASP A 68 1.07 -19.02 2.85
CA ASP A 68 2.40 -18.41 2.96
C ASP A 68 2.36 -17.22 3.92
N TYR A 69 2.27 -17.54 5.22
CA TYR A 69 2.14 -16.53 6.26
C TYR A 69 3.37 -15.65 6.42
N GLU A 70 4.56 -16.18 6.12
CA GLU A 70 5.77 -15.37 6.18
C GLU A 70 5.80 -14.33 5.06
N ALA A 71 5.42 -14.68 3.84
CA ALA A 71 5.31 -13.73 2.73
C ALA A 71 4.23 -12.68 3.03
N ALA A 72 3.07 -13.10 3.54
CA ALA A 72 2.02 -12.18 3.96
C ALA A 72 2.53 -11.16 5.00
N TRP A 73 3.20 -11.64 6.03
CA TRP A 73 3.80 -10.76 7.04
C TRP A 73 4.85 -9.82 6.47
N ARG A 74 5.70 -10.31 5.57
CA ARG A 74 6.73 -9.48 4.90
C ARG A 74 6.11 -8.35 4.09
N GLU A 75 4.99 -8.60 3.44
CA GLU A 75 4.26 -7.57 2.69
C GLU A 75 3.66 -6.52 3.64
N ILE A 76 3.07 -6.92 4.76
CA ILE A 76 2.63 -5.97 5.80
C ILE A 76 3.80 -5.10 6.28
N MET A 77 4.96 -5.71 6.51
CA MET A 77 6.18 -5.03 7.00
C MET A 77 6.74 -4.01 6.01
N VAL A 78 6.26 -3.96 4.77
CA VAL A 78 6.63 -2.88 3.83
C VAL A 78 6.20 -1.52 4.35
N ASN A 79 5.00 -1.44 4.89
CA ASN A 79 4.37 -0.19 5.33
C ASN A 79 4.12 -0.13 6.84
N ASN A 80 3.81 -1.25 7.47
CA ASN A 80 3.46 -1.34 8.88
C ASN A 80 4.47 -2.23 9.65
N PRO A 81 5.42 -1.63 10.37
CA PRO A 81 6.43 -2.39 11.11
C PRO A 81 5.92 -2.99 12.43
N LEU A 82 4.67 -2.77 12.80
CA LEU A 82 4.11 -3.17 14.10
C LEU A 82 2.78 -3.93 13.96
N PRO A 83 2.68 -4.95 13.09
CA PRO A 83 1.40 -5.61 12.78
C PRO A 83 0.74 -6.22 14.01
N ALA A 84 1.49 -6.83 14.91
CA ALA A 84 0.94 -7.39 16.16
C ALA A 84 0.28 -6.32 17.04
N THR A 85 0.83 -5.11 17.05
CA THR A 85 0.29 -3.98 17.83
C THR A 85 -0.89 -3.36 17.10
N MET A 86 -0.76 -3.07 15.81
CA MET A 86 -1.82 -2.46 15.00
C MET A 86 -3.03 -3.37 14.88
N GLY A 87 -2.84 -4.68 14.78
CA GLY A 87 -3.90 -5.68 14.87
C GLY A 87 -4.65 -5.72 16.21
N ARG A 88 -4.31 -4.85 17.17
CA ARG A 88 -4.99 -4.70 18.46
C ARG A 88 -5.55 -3.29 18.69
N VAL A 89 -4.94 -2.27 18.11
CA VAL A 89 -5.27 -0.87 18.43
C VAL A 89 -5.83 -0.08 17.25
N CYS A 90 -5.75 -0.60 16.02
CA CYS A 90 -6.28 0.04 14.84
C CYS A 90 -7.82 0.06 14.86
N TYR A 91 -8.42 1.15 14.37
CA TYR A 91 -9.88 1.28 14.21
C TYR A 91 -10.45 0.58 12.97
N HIS A 92 -9.64 -0.11 12.21
CA HIS A 92 -9.95 -0.90 11.01
C HIS A 92 -10.81 -0.17 9.95
N PRO A 93 -10.43 1.01 9.46
CA PRO A 93 -11.18 1.67 8.40
C PRO A 93 -11.23 0.84 7.11
N CYS A 94 -10.27 -0.06 6.93
CA CYS A 94 -10.24 -1.02 5.84
C CYS A 94 -11.44 -1.99 5.87
N GLU A 95 -11.83 -2.48 7.04
CA GLU A 95 -12.99 -3.36 7.21
C GLU A 95 -14.30 -2.59 6.98
N THR A 96 -14.38 -1.35 7.47
CA THR A 96 -15.53 -0.47 7.22
C THR A 96 -15.73 -0.19 5.73
N ALA A 97 -14.64 -0.06 4.97
CA ALA A 97 -14.67 0.18 3.54
C ALA A 97 -14.76 -1.12 2.70
N CYS A 98 -14.82 -2.29 3.33
CA CYS A 98 -14.79 -3.56 2.64
C CYS A 98 -16.05 -3.77 1.79
N ASN A 99 -15.86 -4.02 0.49
CA ASN A 99 -16.98 -4.32 -0.42
C ASN A 99 -17.76 -5.57 -0.02
N ARG A 100 -17.10 -6.53 0.63
CA ARG A 100 -17.74 -7.75 1.09
C ARG A 100 -18.86 -7.46 2.09
N GLY A 101 -18.68 -6.43 2.93
CA GLY A 101 -19.70 -5.99 3.90
C GLY A 101 -21.02 -5.52 3.29
N GLN A 102 -21.09 -5.34 1.95
CA GLN A 102 -22.34 -5.06 1.24
C GLN A 102 -23.13 -6.34 0.89
N VAL A 103 -22.51 -7.50 1.01
CA VAL A 103 -23.10 -8.80 0.65
C VAL A 103 -23.38 -9.61 1.91
N ASP A 104 -22.39 -9.70 2.80
CA ASP A 104 -22.44 -10.42 4.08
C ASP A 104 -21.53 -9.76 5.11
N GLU A 105 -20.64 -10.45 5.78
CA GLU A 105 -19.69 -9.89 6.73
C GLU A 105 -18.43 -9.39 6.04
N ALA A 106 -17.89 -8.27 6.53
CA ALA A 106 -16.61 -7.77 6.08
C ALA A 106 -15.49 -8.80 6.37
N VAL A 107 -14.46 -8.80 5.52
CA VAL A 107 -13.28 -9.62 5.78
C VAL A 107 -12.60 -9.14 7.06
N GLY A 108 -12.28 -10.07 7.97
CA GLY A 108 -11.61 -9.80 9.24
C GLY A 108 -10.13 -9.45 9.06
N ILE A 109 -9.85 -8.35 8.38
CA ILE A 109 -8.50 -7.90 7.99
C ILE A 109 -7.62 -7.72 9.22
N ASN A 110 -8.16 -7.03 10.23
CA ASN A 110 -7.42 -6.74 11.46
C ASN A 110 -7.10 -8.01 12.28
N ALA A 111 -8.03 -8.98 12.28
CA ALA A 111 -7.81 -10.26 12.97
C ALA A 111 -6.68 -11.06 12.30
N ILE A 112 -6.60 -11.04 10.96
CA ILE A 112 -5.54 -11.72 10.21
C ILE A 112 -4.21 -11.00 10.40
N GLU A 113 -4.19 -9.66 10.34
CA GLU A 113 -3.01 -8.85 10.62
C GLU A 113 -2.43 -9.18 12.00
N ARG A 114 -3.29 -9.22 13.02
CA ARG A 114 -2.91 -9.62 14.38
C ARG A 114 -2.32 -11.02 14.41
N PHE A 115 -2.97 -11.99 13.78
CA PHE A 115 -2.50 -13.37 13.71
C PHE A 115 -1.11 -13.46 13.08
N LEU A 116 -0.90 -12.79 11.95
CA LEU A 116 0.40 -12.76 11.26
C LEU A 116 1.49 -12.09 12.10
N GLY A 117 1.16 -11.00 12.77
CA GLY A 117 2.08 -10.32 13.68
C GLY A 117 2.48 -11.17 14.88
N ASP A 118 1.53 -11.85 15.52
CA ASP A 118 1.78 -12.74 16.64
C ASP A 118 2.60 -13.96 16.22
N LYS A 119 2.28 -14.53 15.06
CA LYS A 119 3.00 -15.67 14.48
C LYS A 119 4.44 -15.30 14.15
N ALA A 120 4.67 -14.13 13.58
CA ALA A 120 6.02 -13.65 13.29
C ALA A 120 6.89 -13.52 14.55
N ILE A 121 6.30 -13.05 15.65
CA ILE A 121 6.98 -12.97 16.94
C ILE A 121 7.30 -14.37 17.47
N ALA A 122 6.35 -15.29 17.40
CA ALA A 122 6.51 -16.65 17.91
C ALA A 122 7.57 -17.45 17.13
N GLU A 123 7.63 -17.24 15.80
CA GLU A 123 8.58 -17.93 14.92
C GLU A 123 9.90 -17.17 14.73
N GLY A 124 10.00 -15.95 15.25
CA GLY A 124 11.23 -15.14 15.17
C GLY A 124 11.56 -14.65 13.78
N TRP A 125 10.55 -14.37 12.95
CA TRP A 125 10.77 -13.86 11.60
C TRP A 125 11.47 -12.50 11.62
N THR A 126 12.34 -12.30 10.66
CA THR A 126 13.13 -11.09 10.53
C THR A 126 13.01 -10.49 9.13
N VAL A 127 13.12 -9.17 9.04
CA VAL A 127 13.12 -8.45 7.77
C VAL A 127 14.55 -8.12 7.38
N PRO A 128 15.00 -8.52 6.17
CA PRO A 128 16.34 -8.19 5.70
C PRO A 128 16.48 -6.68 5.45
N LEU A 129 17.72 -6.20 5.52
CA LEU A 129 18.04 -4.86 5.05
C LEU A 129 17.83 -4.78 3.54
N LEU A 130 17.23 -3.70 3.07
CA LEU A 130 16.96 -3.50 1.64
C LEU A 130 18.15 -2.87 0.90
N GLN A 131 18.99 -2.15 1.63
CA GLN A 131 20.11 -1.38 1.06
C GLN A 131 21.39 -1.59 1.86
N GLU A 132 22.52 -1.36 1.20
CA GLU A 132 23.82 -1.33 1.84
C GLU A 132 23.92 -0.21 2.87
N GLU A 133 24.80 -0.34 3.83
CA GLU A 133 25.00 0.67 4.87
C GLU A 133 25.52 1.99 4.29
N THR A 134 24.77 3.05 4.51
CA THR A 134 25.11 4.40 4.02
C THR A 134 26.17 5.11 4.87
N GLY A 135 26.52 4.57 6.04
CA GLY A 135 27.38 5.22 7.02
C GLY A 135 26.75 6.40 7.76
N LYS A 136 25.51 6.80 7.42
CA LYS A 136 24.79 7.88 8.08
C LYS A 136 24.17 7.39 9.38
N LYS A 137 24.31 8.20 10.43
CA LYS A 137 23.71 7.95 11.75
C LYS A 137 22.55 8.91 11.99
N VAL A 138 21.41 8.38 12.39
CA VAL A 138 20.19 9.17 12.67
C VAL A 138 19.78 8.94 14.12
N LEU A 139 19.65 10.04 14.86
CA LEU A 139 19.11 10.04 16.21
C LEU A 139 17.59 10.27 16.17
N ILE A 140 16.84 9.36 16.77
CA ILE A 140 15.40 9.46 16.91
C ILE A 140 15.07 9.77 18.37
N VAL A 141 14.38 10.86 18.61
CA VAL A 141 13.94 11.24 19.94
C VAL A 141 12.52 10.75 20.16
N GLY A 142 12.38 9.76 21.04
CA GLY A 142 11.12 9.12 21.36
C GLY A 142 10.97 7.70 20.75
N ALA A 143 10.48 6.77 21.57
CA ALA A 143 10.23 5.38 21.21
C ALA A 143 8.74 5.02 21.16
N GLY A 144 7.89 5.99 20.88
CA GLY A 144 6.50 5.74 20.53
C GLY A 144 6.37 5.09 19.15
N PRO A 145 5.15 4.71 18.73
CA PRO A 145 4.92 4.05 17.44
C PRO A 145 5.55 4.77 16.25
N SER A 146 5.46 6.10 16.21
CA SER A 146 6.07 6.92 15.15
C SER A 146 7.59 6.84 15.14
N GLY A 147 8.23 6.90 16.32
CA GLY A 147 9.68 6.80 16.44
C GLY A 147 10.19 5.41 16.07
N LEU A 148 9.49 4.37 16.49
CA LEU A 148 9.82 2.99 16.13
C LEU A 148 9.65 2.74 14.63
N SER A 149 8.57 3.24 14.04
CA SER A 149 8.35 3.17 12.59
C SER A 149 9.44 3.91 11.82
N ALA A 150 9.80 5.11 12.25
CA ALA A 150 10.90 5.87 11.64
C ALA A 150 12.23 5.12 11.74
N ALA A 151 12.55 4.53 12.91
CA ALA A 151 13.75 3.72 13.09
C ALA A 151 13.79 2.54 12.13
N TYR A 152 12.68 1.84 12.01
CA TYR A 152 12.56 0.70 11.13
C TYR A 152 12.80 1.07 9.66
N HIS A 153 12.10 2.08 9.15
CA HIS A 153 12.24 2.48 7.74
C HIS A 153 13.62 3.07 7.43
N LEU A 154 14.19 3.84 8.35
CA LEU A 154 15.55 4.34 8.22
C LEU A 154 16.58 3.20 8.20
N ARG A 155 16.39 2.20 9.06
CA ARG A 155 17.28 1.03 9.06
C ARG A 155 17.17 0.23 7.77
N ARG A 156 15.97 0.03 7.24
CA ARG A 156 15.75 -0.61 5.93
C ARG A 156 16.43 0.17 4.79
N ALA A 157 16.49 1.49 4.90
CA ALA A 157 17.18 2.37 3.95
C ALA A 157 18.72 2.40 4.14
N GLY A 158 19.28 1.55 4.99
CA GLY A 158 20.72 1.42 5.21
C GLY A 158 21.32 2.44 6.19
N HIS A 159 20.48 3.21 6.91
CA HIS A 159 20.98 4.15 7.90
C HIS A 159 21.10 3.50 9.28
N THR A 160 22.09 3.90 10.06
CA THR A 160 22.17 3.53 11.47
C THR A 160 21.21 4.40 12.26
N ALA A 161 20.09 3.83 12.71
CA ALA A 161 19.10 4.51 13.53
C ALA A 161 19.30 4.19 15.00
N VAL A 162 19.36 5.21 15.83
CA VAL A 162 19.45 5.10 17.30
C VAL A 162 18.26 5.80 17.90
N SER A 163 17.46 5.06 18.66
CA SER A 163 16.32 5.64 19.38
C SER A 163 16.74 6.01 20.80
N TYR A 164 16.43 7.24 21.20
CA TYR A 164 16.65 7.74 22.54
C TYR A 164 15.30 7.83 23.28
N THR A 165 15.17 7.03 24.33
CA THR A 165 13.94 6.90 25.12
C THR A 165 13.93 7.66 26.44
N HIS A 166 15.05 8.28 26.82
CA HIS A 166 15.24 8.90 28.13
C HIS A 166 14.88 10.40 28.14
N LEU A 167 13.71 10.76 27.63
CA LEU A 167 13.03 11.86 28.26
C LEU A 167 12.23 11.27 29.41
N ARG A 168 12.83 11.18 30.59
CA ARG A 168 12.03 11.14 31.80
C ARG A 168 10.96 12.22 31.62
N ALA A 169 9.69 11.81 31.60
CA ALA A 169 8.64 12.73 31.94
C ALA A 169 9.10 13.34 33.27
N HIS A 170 9.45 14.60 33.25
CA HIS A 170 9.69 15.30 34.50
C HIS A 170 8.36 15.19 35.24
N GLU A 171 8.36 14.39 36.27
CA GLU A 171 7.37 14.46 37.32
C GLU A 171 7.42 15.90 37.82
N THR A 172 6.49 16.72 37.31
CA THR A 172 6.13 18.01 37.88
C THR A 172 4.91 17.80 38.73
#